data_fafbaa7e815116d4a1b17a18778d7534
#
_entry.id   fafbaa7e815116d4a1b17a18778d7534
#
_cell.length_a   1.000
_cell.length_b   1.000
_cell.length_c   1.000
_cell.angle_alpha   90.00
_cell.angle_beta   90.00
_cell.angle_gamma   90.00
#
_symmetry.space_group_name_H-M   'P 1'
#
loop_
_entity.id
_entity.type
_entity.pdbx_description
1 polymer ?
#
loop_
_entity_poly.entity_id
_entity_poly.type
_entity_poly.pdbx_seq_one_letter_code
_entity_poly.pdbx_strand_id
1 'polypeptide(L)'
;MPNSSSNVIDGRAIANQIHSETAKRVEYLKSKGVIPGLVFIRVGEDPASVVYVGMKEKMSAQLGISSKTFVLPEKTPQSELLELINRLNNDPSVHGILVQAPLPDHISQEVVYSSVSPRKDVDGFHPLNVGKLLLGDKSGFKPCTPAGIQELLIRSGVNTEGADVVILGRGEIVGKPMAAILCQKAKGANSTVTICHSRTRNIEDHCRRADILIAAMGVPKFVKAHMVKPGAVVVDVGVNRVPDPTAKSGSRIVGDVDFENVQPIAGKITPNPGGVGPMTIAMLMQNTVRAAELATGIAL
;
A
#
# COMPACT_ATOMS: atom_id res chain seq x y z
N MET A 1 -19.88 -12.82 -30.83
CA MET A 1 -19.81 -12.18 -29.52
C MET A 1 -18.35 -12.07 -29.17
N PRO A 2 -17.77 -10.90 -28.94
CA PRO A 2 -16.37 -10.83 -28.53
C PRO A 2 -16.24 -11.48 -27.16
N ASN A 3 -15.23 -12.34 -27.00
CA ASN A 3 -14.80 -12.91 -25.72
C ASN A 3 -14.68 -11.75 -24.71
N SER A 4 -15.53 -11.73 -23.70
CA SER A 4 -15.43 -10.78 -22.59
C SER A 4 -14.19 -11.12 -21.78
N SER A 5 -13.02 -10.59 -22.18
CA SER A 5 -11.88 -10.51 -21.27
C SER A 5 -12.39 -9.79 -20.01
N SER A 6 -12.30 -10.43 -18.86
CA SER A 6 -12.73 -9.86 -17.59
C SER A 6 -12.07 -8.48 -17.43
N ASN A 7 -12.87 -7.45 -17.18
CA ASN A 7 -12.37 -6.09 -16.86
C ASN A 7 -11.83 -5.98 -15.42
N VAL A 8 -11.77 -7.10 -14.72
CA VAL A 8 -11.28 -7.16 -13.35
C VAL A 8 -9.74 -7.17 -13.34
N ILE A 9 -9.14 -6.26 -12.60
CA ILE A 9 -7.70 -6.23 -12.35
C ILE A 9 -7.36 -7.23 -11.24
N ASP A 10 -6.72 -8.34 -11.59
CA ASP A 10 -6.29 -9.35 -10.62
C ASP A 10 -5.00 -8.91 -9.90
N GLY A 11 -5.17 -8.27 -8.73
CA GLY A 11 -4.05 -7.82 -7.92
C GLY A 11 -3.22 -8.95 -7.33
N ARG A 12 -3.80 -10.15 -7.13
CA ARG A 12 -3.03 -11.33 -6.67
C ARG A 12 -2.09 -11.83 -7.74
N ALA A 13 -2.56 -11.92 -8.98
CA ALA A 13 -1.71 -12.33 -10.09
C ALA A 13 -0.53 -11.36 -10.29
N ILE A 14 -0.79 -10.04 -10.23
CA ILE A 14 0.24 -9.01 -10.35
C ILE A 14 1.20 -9.05 -9.15
N ALA A 15 0.71 -9.20 -7.93
CA ALA A 15 1.55 -9.34 -6.74
C ALA A 15 2.48 -10.57 -6.85
N ASN A 16 1.98 -11.70 -7.37
CA ASN A 16 2.79 -12.90 -7.57
C ASN A 16 3.92 -12.69 -8.59
N GLN A 17 3.70 -11.90 -9.65
CA GLN A 17 4.76 -11.51 -10.57
C GLN A 17 5.87 -10.73 -9.85
N ILE A 18 5.48 -9.72 -9.04
CA ILE A 18 6.41 -8.92 -8.25
C ILE A 18 7.17 -9.78 -7.22
N HIS A 19 6.49 -10.74 -6.58
CA HIS A 19 7.14 -11.70 -5.69
C HIS A 19 8.19 -12.53 -6.40
N SER A 20 7.90 -13.01 -7.62
CA SER A 20 8.86 -13.77 -8.42
C SER A 20 10.09 -12.93 -8.81
N GLU A 21 9.88 -11.67 -9.17
CA GLU A 21 10.96 -10.71 -9.44
C GLU A 21 11.79 -10.44 -8.17
N THR A 22 11.12 -10.24 -7.04
CA THR A 22 11.76 -9.99 -5.73
C THR A 22 12.55 -11.20 -5.26
N ALA A 23 12.05 -12.43 -5.44
CA ALA A 23 12.75 -13.66 -5.08
C ALA A 23 14.11 -13.78 -5.77
N LYS A 24 14.20 -13.44 -7.05
CA LYS A 24 15.48 -13.43 -7.79
C LYS A 24 16.50 -12.48 -7.19
N ARG A 25 16.06 -11.29 -6.77
CA ARG A 25 16.92 -10.31 -6.09
C ARG A 25 17.38 -10.81 -4.72
N VAL A 26 16.50 -11.46 -3.95
CA VAL A 26 16.86 -12.10 -2.67
C VAL A 26 17.89 -13.20 -2.87
N GLU A 27 17.71 -14.08 -3.86
CA GLU A 27 18.68 -15.14 -4.19
C GLU A 27 20.04 -14.55 -4.56
N TYR A 28 20.06 -13.48 -5.36
CA TYR A 28 21.29 -12.79 -5.72
C TYR A 28 21.99 -12.21 -4.48
N LEU A 29 21.28 -11.51 -3.62
CA LEU A 29 21.84 -10.97 -2.36
C LEU A 29 22.40 -12.10 -1.48
N LYS A 30 21.67 -13.21 -1.34
CA LYS A 30 22.14 -14.40 -0.58
C LYS A 30 23.41 -14.99 -1.16
N SER A 31 23.55 -15.04 -2.48
CA SER A 31 24.78 -15.51 -3.13
C SER A 31 26.00 -14.62 -2.83
N LYS A 32 25.76 -13.39 -2.39
CA LYS A 32 26.76 -12.42 -1.94
C LYS A 32 26.90 -12.36 -0.41
N GLY A 33 26.26 -13.27 0.32
CA GLY A 33 26.31 -13.34 1.78
C GLY A 33 25.36 -12.36 2.51
N VAL A 34 24.44 -11.72 1.79
CA VAL A 34 23.47 -10.77 2.35
C VAL A 34 22.09 -11.38 2.43
N ILE A 35 21.50 -11.44 3.61
CA ILE A 35 20.11 -11.84 3.84
C ILE A 35 19.31 -10.58 4.17
N PRO A 36 18.34 -10.16 3.34
CA PRO A 36 17.48 -9.03 3.69
C PRO A 36 16.76 -9.28 5.01
N GLY A 37 16.83 -8.30 5.93
CA GLY A 37 16.22 -8.38 7.27
C GLY A 37 15.07 -7.38 7.40
N LEU A 38 13.91 -7.86 7.87
CA LEU A 38 12.70 -7.06 8.07
C LEU A 38 12.18 -7.25 9.49
N VAL A 39 11.94 -6.15 10.19
CA VAL A 39 11.35 -6.20 11.52
C VAL A 39 9.96 -5.57 11.49
N PHE A 40 9.01 -6.31 12.08
CA PHE A 40 7.67 -5.83 12.38
C PHE A 40 7.58 -5.47 13.86
N ILE A 41 6.95 -4.36 14.18
CA ILE A 41 6.63 -3.96 15.54
C ILE A 41 5.12 -3.77 15.62
N ARG A 42 4.49 -4.43 16.59
CA ARG A 42 3.06 -4.31 16.88
C ARG A 42 2.88 -3.96 18.36
N VAL A 43 2.00 -3.01 18.65
CA VAL A 43 1.63 -2.64 20.02
C VAL A 43 0.16 -3.03 20.21
N GLY A 44 -0.10 -3.87 21.22
CA GLY A 44 -1.43 -4.42 21.47
C GLY A 44 -1.81 -5.60 20.56
N GLU A 45 -3.06 -6.03 20.66
CA GLU A 45 -3.60 -7.26 20.04
C GLU A 45 -4.76 -6.95 19.08
N ASP A 46 -4.70 -5.82 18.34
CA ASP A 46 -5.71 -5.53 17.31
C ASP A 46 -5.82 -6.70 16.31
N PRO A 47 -7.00 -7.33 16.17
CA PRO A 47 -7.15 -8.54 15.35
C PRO A 47 -6.78 -8.35 13.88
N ALA A 48 -7.02 -7.16 13.32
CA ALA A 48 -6.65 -6.87 11.95
C ALA A 48 -5.13 -6.79 11.80
N SER A 49 -4.45 -6.11 12.71
CA SER A 49 -2.99 -6.01 12.76
C SER A 49 -2.32 -7.39 12.89
N VAL A 50 -2.88 -8.27 13.74
CA VAL A 50 -2.38 -9.66 13.89
C VAL A 50 -2.42 -10.41 12.56
N VAL A 51 -3.56 -10.35 11.86
CA VAL A 51 -3.73 -11.02 10.57
C VAL A 51 -2.79 -10.45 9.50
N TYR A 52 -2.69 -9.10 9.41
CA TYR A 52 -1.83 -8.46 8.41
C TYR A 52 -0.35 -8.72 8.64
N VAL A 53 0.13 -8.65 9.88
CA VAL A 53 1.52 -8.98 10.22
C VAL A 53 1.81 -10.44 9.90
N GLY A 54 0.92 -11.37 10.27
CA GLY A 54 1.08 -12.79 9.93
C GLY A 54 1.18 -13.07 8.43
N MET A 55 0.41 -12.36 7.61
CA MET A 55 0.54 -12.46 6.13
C MET A 55 1.88 -11.94 5.63
N LYS A 56 2.38 -10.83 6.19
CA LYS A 56 3.69 -10.24 5.85
C LYS A 56 4.84 -11.17 6.27
N GLU A 57 4.79 -11.76 7.46
CA GLU A 57 5.77 -12.74 7.94
C GLU A 57 5.82 -13.98 7.04
N LYS A 58 4.66 -14.54 6.72
CA LYS A 58 4.57 -15.68 5.80
C LYS A 58 5.20 -15.38 4.45
N MET A 59 4.92 -14.20 3.89
CA MET A 59 5.50 -13.79 2.61
C MET A 59 7.01 -13.57 2.72
N SER A 60 7.49 -12.94 3.81
CA SER A 60 8.93 -12.78 4.08
C SER A 60 9.64 -14.14 4.07
N ALA A 61 9.10 -15.12 4.78
CA ALA A 61 9.64 -16.47 4.84
C ALA A 61 9.65 -17.15 3.45
N GLN A 62 8.56 -17.03 2.68
CA GLN A 62 8.46 -17.60 1.32
C GLN A 62 9.51 -17.02 0.38
N LEU A 63 9.83 -15.73 0.50
CA LEU A 63 10.83 -15.06 -0.32
C LEU A 63 12.26 -15.22 0.23
N GLY A 64 12.41 -15.82 1.42
CA GLY A 64 13.71 -15.99 2.06
C GLY A 64 14.29 -14.70 2.65
N ILE A 65 13.43 -13.74 2.99
CA ILE A 65 13.74 -12.56 3.78
C ILE A 65 13.70 -12.97 5.25
N SER A 66 14.74 -12.66 6.02
CA SER A 66 14.74 -12.87 7.47
C SER A 66 13.77 -11.88 8.12
N SER A 67 12.78 -12.37 8.86
CA SER A 67 11.83 -11.47 9.53
C SER A 67 11.67 -11.80 11.00
N LYS A 68 11.43 -10.75 11.80
CA LYS A 68 11.15 -10.86 13.24
C LYS A 68 10.05 -9.90 13.64
N THR A 69 9.12 -10.37 14.46
CA THR A 69 8.05 -9.54 15.03
C THR A 69 8.28 -9.29 16.50
N PHE A 70 8.23 -8.02 16.89
CA PHE A 70 8.14 -7.60 18.28
C PHE A 70 6.68 -7.25 18.60
N VAL A 71 6.11 -7.96 19.55
CA VAL A 71 4.77 -7.71 20.09
C VAL A 71 4.92 -7.04 21.42
N LEU A 72 4.57 -5.76 21.49
CA LEU A 72 4.60 -4.99 22.71
C LEU A 72 3.21 -4.94 23.36
N PRO A 73 3.11 -4.97 24.69
CA PRO A 73 1.84 -4.78 25.38
C PRO A 73 1.15 -3.48 24.97
N GLU A 74 -0.18 -3.46 24.98
CA GLU A 74 -0.97 -2.27 24.61
C GLU A 74 -0.61 -1.04 25.46
N LYS A 75 -0.25 -1.25 26.73
CA LYS A 75 0.12 -0.18 27.68
C LYS A 75 1.60 0.23 27.59
N THR A 76 2.37 -0.29 26.64
CA THR A 76 3.79 0.06 26.48
C THR A 76 3.95 1.58 26.33
N PRO A 77 4.81 2.23 27.14
CA PRO A 77 5.08 3.65 26.99
C PRO A 77 5.73 3.95 25.61
N GLN A 78 5.42 5.13 25.07
CA GLN A 78 6.03 5.57 23.80
C GLN A 78 7.57 5.54 23.86
N SER A 79 8.18 5.91 24.99
CA SER A 79 9.64 5.89 25.18
C SER A 79 10.25 4.52 24.95
N GLU A 80 9.62 3.45 25.46
CA GLU A 80 10.09 2.07 25.27
C GLU A 80 10.03 1.63 23.80
N LEU A 81 8.96 2.00 23.09
CA LEU A 81 8.85 1.77 21.64
C LEU A 81 9.96 2.52 20.88
N LEU A 82 10.23 3.78 21.24
CA LEU A 82 11.29 4.58 20.62
C LEU A 82 12.68 4.00 20.90
N GLU A 83 12.94 3.49 22.08
CA GLU A 83 14.19 2.80 22.42
C GLU A 83 14.38 1.53 21.58
N LEU A 84 13.31 0.73 21.39
CA LEU A 84 13.34 -0.42 20.50
C LEU A 84 13.66 -0.01 19.06
N ILE A 85 13.00 1.01 18.55
CA ILE A 85 13.24 1.52 17.18
C ILE A 85 14.70 1.99 17.05
N ASN A 86 15.23 2.71 18.04
CA ASN A 86 16.61 3.18 18.02
C ASN A 86 17.61 2.00 17.99
N ARG A 87 17.39 0.94 18.75
CA ARG A 87 18.22 -0.28 18.66
C ARG A 87 18.19 -0.91 17.28
N LEU A 88 16.99 -1.01 16.69
CA LEU A 88 16.81 -1.59 15.35
C LEU A 88 17.40 -0.70 14.24
N ASN A 89 17.37 0.62 14.41
CA ASN A 89 18.02 1.55 13.51
C ASN A 89 19.54 1.33 13.45
N ASN A 90 20.16 0.93 14.55
CA ASN A 90 21.60 0.69 14.66
C ASN A 90 22.01 -0.77 14.39
N ASP A 91 21.05 -1.69 14.20
CA ASP A 91 21.33 -3.08 13.89
C ASP A 91 21.61 -3.26 12.39
N PRO A 92 22.84 -3.63 11.98
CA PRO A 92 23.17 -3.79 10.57
C PRO A 92 22.48 -4.99 9.90
N SER A 93 21.95 -5.94 10.64
CA SER A 93 21.18 -7.06 10.10
C SER A 93 19.74 -6.68 9.76
N VAL A 94 19.26 -5.54 10.26
CA VAL A 94 17.90 -5.02 9.99
C VAL A 94 17.97 -4.01 8.86
N HIS A 95 17.35 -4.34 7.74
CA HIS A 95 17.28 -3.47 6.56
C HIS A 95 15.94 -2.73 6.45
N GLY A 96 14.87 -3.31 7.00
CA GLY A 96 13.54 -2.68 7.03
C GLY A 96 12.90 -2.75 8.41
N ILE A 97 12.22 -1.68 8.79
CA ILE A 97 11.42 -1.58 10.02
C ILE A 97 10.01 -1.15 9.61
N LEU A 98 9.01 -1.90 10.07
CA LEU A 98 7.60 -1.57 9.91
C LEU A 98 6.93 -1.53 11.28
N VAL A 99 6.42 -0.38 11.67
CA VAL A 99 5.57 -0.25 12.85
C VAL A 99 4.11 -0.32 12.40
N GLN A 100 3.43 -1.38 12.81
CA GLN A 100 2.07 -1.68 12.38
C GLN A 100 1.06 -0.74 13.03
N ALA A 101 0.30 -0.02 12.21
CA ALA A 101 -0.86 0.75 12.64
C ALA A 101 -2.14 -0.14 12.70
N PRO A 102 -3.15 0.23 13.52
CA PRO A 102 -3.17 1.40 14.40
C PRO A 102 -2.28 1.25 15.64
N LEU A 103 -1.82 2.36 16.16
CA LEU A 103 -1.15 2.44 17.45
C LEU A 103 -2.15 2.86 18.53
N PRO A 104 -1.94 2.50 19.82
CA PRO A 104 -2.74 3.01 20.93
C PRO A 104 -2.71 4.54 21.01
N ASP A 105 -3.79 5.18 21.47
CA ASP A 105 -3.98 6.65 21.49
C ASP A 105 -2.87 7.42 22.23
N HIS A 106 -2.21 6.79 23.22
CA HIS A 106 -1.13 7.41 23.98
C HIS A 106 0.23 7.42 23.26
N ILE A 107 0.30 6.82 22.08
CA ILE A 107 1.50 6.77 21.23
C ILE A 107 1.30 7.63 19.99
N SER A 108 2.11 8.66 19.83
CA SER A 108 2.06 9.51 18.63
C SER A 108 2.62 8.78 17.41
N GLN A 109 1.78 8.49 16.45
CA GLN A 109 2.17 7.87 15.18
C GLN A 109 3.20 8.72 14.41
N GLU A 110 3.06 10.04 14.44
CA GLU A 110 3.99 10.98 13.80
C GLU A 110 5.40 10.85 14.39
N VAL A 111 5.51 10.83 15.72
CA VAL A 111 6.79 10.67 16.42
C VAL A 111 7.41 9.31 16.10
N VAL A 112 6.62 8.25 16.11
CA VAL A 112 7.07 6.89 15.82
C VAL A 112 7.59 6.78 14.39
N TYR A 113 6.84 7.25 13.40
CA TYR A 113 7.27 7.19 11.99
C TYR A 113 8.52 8.03 11.74
N SER A 114 8.65 9.19 12.40
CA SER A 114 9.83 10.04 12.30
C SER A 114 11.07 9.46 13.02
N SER A 115 10.91 8.50 13.92
CA SER A 115 12.02 7.85 14.64
C SER A 115 12.63 6.68 13.90
N VAL A 116 11.93 6.08 12.95
CA VAL A 116 12.50 5.05 12.08
C VAL A 116 13.52 5.69 11.15
N SER A 117 14.72 5.10 11.01
CA SER A 117 15.70 5.61 10.04
C SER A 117 15.10 5.69 8.64
N PRO A 118 15.22 6.82 7.91
CA PRO A 118 14.72 6.94 6.54
C PRO A 118 15.24 5.87 5.59
N ARG A 119 16.41 5.30 5.88
CA ARG A 119 17.02 4.20 5.11
C ARG A 119 16.40 2.84 5.40
N LYS A 120 15.67 2.70 6.53
CA LYS A 120 15.00 1.48 6.97
C LYS A 120 13.47 1.63 6.99
N ASP A 121 12.94 2.80 6.64
CA ASP A 121 11.52 3.09 6.50
C ASP A 121 10.97 2.48 5.21
N VAL A 122 10.81 1.16 5.23
CA VAL A 122 10.36 0.40 4.05
C VAL A 122 8.86 0.55 3.77
N ASP A 123 8.10 1.15 4.69
CA ASP A 123 6.69 1.51 4.48
C ASP A 123 6.52 2.91 3.88
N GLY A 124 7.58 3.75 3.92
CA GLY A 124 7.64 5.03 3.22
C GLY A 124 6.91 6.20 3.91
N PHE A 125 6.76 6.16 5.23
CA PHE A 125 6.03 7.19 5.99
C PHE A 125 6.93 8.19 6.71
N HIS A 126 8.24 7.98 6.74
CA HIS A 126 9.15 8.95 7.32
C HIS A 126 9.08 10.28 6.56
N PRO A 127 9.00 11.45 7.24
CA PRO A 127 8.84 12.76 6.59
C PRO A 127 9.87 13.04 5.49
N LEU A 128 11.12 12.58 5.64
CA LEU A 128 12.14 12.70 4.60
C LEU A 128 11.76 11.90 3.34
N ASN A 129 11.26 10.68 3.46
CA ASN A 129 10.84 9.87 2.31
C ASN A 129 9.60 10.47 1.64
N VAL A 130 8.66 10.99 2.43
CA VAL A 130 7.49 11.73 1.91
C VAL A 130 7.91 12.99 1.17
N GLY A 131 8.88 13.75 1.71
CA GLY A 131 9.46 14.92 1.04
C GLY A 131 10.14 14.54 -0.27
N LYS A 132 10.96 13.50 -0.28
CA LYS A 132 11.60 12.96 -1.49
C LYS A 132 10.57 12.53 -2.53
N LEU A 133 9.52 11.83 -2.09
CA LEU A 133 8.41 11.44 -2.97
C LEU A 133 7.77 12.64 -3.64
N LEU A 134 7.46 13.70 -2.89
CA LEU A 134 6.84 14.92 -3.42
C LEU A 134 7.74 15.62 -4.44
N LEU A 135 9.06 15.61 -4.22
CA LEU A 135 10.06 16.20 -5.13
C LEU A 135 10.41 15.30 -6.32
N GLY A 136 9.91 14.07 -6.37
CA GLY A 136 10.26 13.10 -7.42
C GLY A 136 11.67 12.50 -7.26
N ASP A 137 12.29 12.66 -6.08
CA ASP A 137 13.58 12.04 -5.76
C ASP A 137 13.40 10.53 -5.53
N LYS A 138 14.00 9.76 -6.43
CA LYS A 138 13.91 8.29 -6.43
C LYS A 138 14.77 7.61 -5.36
N SER A 139 15.58 8.36 -4.60
CA SER A 139 16.42 7.79 -3.54
C SER A 139 15.63 7.42 -2.27
N GLY A 140 14.41 7.96 -2.11
CA GLY A 140 13.51 7.61 -1.01
C GLY A 140 12.68 6.34 -1.25
N PHE A 141 11.97 5.88 -0.23
CA PHE A 141 10.98 4.81 -0.33
C PHE A 141 9.59 5.41 -0.60
N LYS A 142 8.85 4.79 -1.52
CA LYS A 142 7.44 5.12 -1.73
C LYS A 142 6.57 4.35 -0.74
N PRO A 143 5.49 4.94 -0.22
CA PRO A 143 4.50 4.20 0.55
C PRO A 143 3.98 2.98 -0.21
N CYS A 144 3.92 1.83 0.49
CA CYS A 144 3.69 0.54 -0.16
C CYS A 144 2.36 0.47 -0.90
N THR A 145 1.25 0.94 -0.30
CA THR A 145 -0.07 0.88 -0.95
C THR A 145 -0.14 1.76 -2.20
N PRO A 146 0.24 3.04 -2.18
CA PRO A 146 0.29 3.87 -3.38
C PRO A 146 1.23 3.35 -4.47
N ALA A 147 2.41 2.84 -4.10
CA ALA A 147 3.33 2.21 -5.04
C ALA A 147 2.70 0.96 -5.68
N GLY A 148 1.99 0.16 -4.89
CA GLY A 148 1.24 -1.00 -5.38
C GLY A 148 0.12 -0.62 -6.35
N ILE A 149 -0.61 0.47 -6.10
CA ILE A 149 -1.62 0.99 -7.02
C ILE A 149 -0.98 1.42 -8.34
N GLN A 150 0.16 2.13 -8.28
CA GLN A 150 0.90 2.51 -9.50
C GLN A 150 1.30 1.27 -10.32
N GLU A 151 1.84 0.23 -9.67
CA GLU A 151 2.17 -1.04 -10.34
C GLU A 151 0.95 -1.76 -10.91
N LEU A 152 -0.19 -1.75 -10.20
CA LEU A 152 -1.45 -2.28 -10.73
C LEU A 152 -1.85 -1.59 -12.05
N LEU A 153 -1.81 -0.26 -12.08
CA LEU A 153 -2.15 0.51 -13.28
C LEU A 153 -1.18 0.18 -14.42
N ILE A 154 0.13 0.21 -14.18
CA ILE A 154 1.16 -0.07 -15.18
C ILE A 154 1.00 -1.48 -15.75
N ARG A 155 0.93 -2.50 -14.89
CA ARG A 155 0.91 -3.92 -15.32
C ARG A 155 -0.44 -4.33 -15.92
N SER A 156 -1.49 -3.57 -15.64
CA SER A 156 -2.80 -3.73 -16.29
C SER A 156 -2.92 -2.96 -17.61
N GLY A 157 -1.86 -2.30 -18.08
CA GLY A 157 -1.85 -1.56 -19.34
C GLY A 157 -2.74 -0.31 -19.31
N VAL A 158 -2.91 0.30 -18.12
CA VAL A 158 -3.67 1.55 -17.97
C VAL A 158 -2.78 2.72 -18.39
N ASN A 159 -3.27 3.52 -19.35
CA ASN A 159 -2.59 4.77 -19.68
C ASN A 159 -2.92 5.83 -18.63
N THR A 160 -1.90 6.32 -17.96
CA THR A 160 -2.02 7.38 -16.94
C THR A 160 -1.62 8.75 -17.48
N GLU A 161 -0.96 8.81 -18.64
CA GLU A 161 -0.45 10.05 -19.21
C GLU A 161 -1.59 10.92 -19.74
N GLY A 162 -1.70 12.13 -19.19
CA GLY A 162 -2.78 13.06 -19.50
C GLY A 162 -4.15 12.69 -18.91
N ALA A 163 -4.26 11.59 -18.17
CA ALA A 163 -5.51 11.14 -17.59
C ALA A 163 -5.99 12.04 -16.45
N ASP A 164 -7.29 12.28 -16.37
CA ASP A 164 -7.94 12.89 -15.21
C ASP A 164 -8.09 11.82 -14.10
N VAL A 165 -7.29 11.97 -13.04
CA VAL A 165 -7.35 11.09 -11.87
C VAL A 165 -8.06 11.78 -10.73
N VAL A 166 -9.08 11.11 -10.20
CA VAL A 166 -9.77 11.56 -8.98
C VAL A 166 -9.48 10.58 -7.85
N ILE A 167 -8.97 11.11 -6.75
CA ILE A 167 -8.67 10.35 -5.53
C ILE A 167 -9.68 10.75 -4.46
N LEU A 168 -10.49 9.81 -4.01
CA LEU A 168 -11.40 9.99 -2.90
C LEU A 168 -10.69 9.62 -1.60
N GLY A 169 -10.39 10.63 -0.80
CA GLY A 169 -9.61 10.53 0.44
C GLY A 169 -8.31 11.33 0.38
N ARG A 170 -7.95 11.95 1.51
CA ARG A 170 -6.71 12.75 1.68
C ARG A 170 -5.86 12.25 2.84
N GLY A 171 -5.98 10.96 3.16
CA GLY A 171 -5.18 10.31 4.19
C GLY A 171 -3.69 10.27 3.85
N GLU A 172 -2.87 10.16 4.89
CA GLU A 172 -1.40 10.15 4.75
C GLU A 172 -0.88 8.82 4.20
N ILE A 173 -1.65 7.76 4.40
CA ILE A 173 -1.27 6.40 3.95
C ILE A 173 -1.48 6.24 2.45
N VAL A 174 -2.57 6.79 1.88
CA VAL A 174 -2.91 6.59 0.47
C VAL A 174 -3.15 7.90 -0.27
N GLY A 175 -4.10 8.72 0.12
CA GLY A 175 -4.59 9.83 -0.69
C GLY A 175 -3.51 10.84 -1.10
N LYS A 176 -2.80 11.42 -0.13
CA LYS A 176 -1.73 12.39 -0.38
C LYS A 176 -0.55 11.77 -1.17
N PRO A 177 0.02 10.61 -0.75
CA PRO A 177 1.14 10.04 -1.48
C PRO A 177 0.75 9.51 -2.87
N MET A 178 -0.49 9.05 -3.07
CA MET A 178 -0.97 8.65 -4.39
C MET A 178 -1.00 9.84 -5.36
N ALA A 179 -1.48 11.00 -4.90
CA ALA A 179 -1.45 12.21 -5.70
C ALA A 179 -0.01 12.62 -6.03
N ALA A 180 0.88 12.58 -5.04
CA ALA A 180 2.30 12.87 -5.25
C ALA A 180 2.97 11.93 -6.27
N ILE A 181 2.56 10.65 -6.33
CA ILE A 181 3.05 9.69 -7.32
C ILE A 181 2.52 10.02 -8.72
N LEU A 182 1.20 10.20 -8.86
CA LEU A 182 0.56 10.28 -10.17
C LEU A 182 0.78 11.60 -10.89
N CYS A 183 1.05 12.70 -10.18
CA CYS A 183 1.38 13.98 -10.80
C CYS A 183 2.84 14.10 -11.29
N GLN A 184 3.71 13.12 -11.00
CA GLN A 184 5.12 13.16 -11.40
C GLN A 184 5.31 12.98 -12.91
N LYS A 185 6.42 13.54 -13.43
CA LYS A 185 6.87 13.25 -14.80
C LYS A 185 7.61 11.90 -14.82
N ALA A 186 6.84 10.81 -14.88
CA ALA A 186 7.36 9.44 -14.81
C ALA A 186 6.42 8.45 -15.50
N LYS A 187 6.94 7.26 -15.84
CA LYS A 187 6.12 6.13 -16.32
C LYS A 187 5.08 5.75 -15.25
N GLY A 188 3.84 5.54 -15.65
CA GLY A 188 2.72 5.24 -14.75
C GLY A 188 2.32 6.44 -13.87
N ALA A 189 2.54 7.67 -14.37
CA ALA A 189 2.19 8.94 -13.77
C ALA A 189 1.82 9.94 -14.89
N ASN A 190 2.24 11.20 -14.84
CA ASN A 190 1.88 12.28 -15.79
C ASN A 190 0.38 12.57 -15.86
N SER A 191 -0.33 12.41 -14.75
CA SER A 191 -1.77 12.60 -14.67
C SER A 191 -2.11 13.99 -14.12
N THR A 192 -3.30 14.49 -14.47
CA THR A 192 -3.96 15.60 -13.76
C THR A 192 -4.68 15.00 -12.55
N VAL A 193 -4.35 15.43 -11.33
CA VAL A 193 -4.85 14.79 -10.12
C VAL A 193 -5.74 15.73 -9.32
N THR A 194 -6.94 15.28 -9.00
CA THR A 194 -7.87 15.93 -8.08
C THR A 194 -8.03 15.09 -6.81
N ILE A 195 -7.79 15.67 -5.65
CA ILE A 195 -8.07 15.03 -4.35
C ILE A 195 -9.42 15.52 -3.85
N CYS A 196 -10.34 14.59 -3.60
CA CYS A 196 -11.63 14.85 -2.99
C CYS A 196 -11.67 14.33 -1.54
N HIS A 197 -12.46 14.98 -0.69
CA HIS A 197 -12.59 14.65 0.73
C HIS A 197 -13.99 15.02 1.27
N SER A 198 -14.27 14.75 2.51
CA SER A 198 -15.59 14.96 3.16
C SER A 198 -16.14 16.39 3.11
N ARG A 199 -15.32 17.37 2.72
CA ARG A 199 -15.74 18.77 2.54
C ARG A 199 -15.77 19.20 1.07
N THR A 200 -15.49 18.28 0.12
CA THR A 200 -15.57 18.56 -1.32
C THR A 200 -17.02 18.76 -1.72
N ARG A 201 -17.31 19.86 -2.40
CA ARG A 201 -18.65 20.12 -2.97
C ARG A 201 -18.81 19.29 -4.26
N ASN A 202 -20.05 18.83 -4.52
CA ASN A 202 -20.39 18.11 -5.74
C ASN A 202 -19.43 16.95 -6.06
N ILE A 203 -19.10 16.14 -5.05
CA ILE A 203 -18.11 15.07 -5.17
C ILE A 203 -18.40 14.09 -6.32
N GLU A 204 -19.68 13.88 -6.63
CA GLU A 204 -20.11 13.04 -7.75
C GLU A 204 -19.69 13.60 -9.12
N ASP A 205 -19.71 14.93 -9.30
CA ASP A 205 -19.28 15.57 -10.55
C ASP A 205 -17.78 15.38 -10.78
N HIS A 206 -16.99 15.43 -9.69
CA HIS A 206 -15.58 15.08 -9.76
C HIS A 206 -15.38 13.62 -10.18
N CYS A 207 -16.13 12.69 -9.58
CA CYS A 207 -16.06 11.27 -9.92
C CYS A 207 -16.43 10.99 -11.38
N ARG A 208 -17.52 11.59 -11.87
CA ARG A 208 -18.02 11.38 -13.24
C ARG A 208 -17.06 11.83 -14.34
N ARG A 209 -16.12 12.73 -14.08
CA ARG A 209 -15.13 13.15 -15.09
C ARG A 209 -13.86 12.30 -15.07
N ALA A 210 -13.65 11.48 -14.01
CA ALA A 210 -12.42 10.73 -13.84
C ALA A 210 -12.22 9.66 -14.90
N ASP A 211 -11.06 9.65 -15.54
CA ASP A 211 -10.57 8.50 -16.33
C ASP A 211 -10.10 7.37 -15.40
N ILE A 212 -9.53 7.76 -14.24
CA ILE A 212 -9.10 6.85 -13.20
C ILE A 212 -9.67 7.35 -11.87
N LEU A 213 -10.50 6.54 -11.22
CA LEU A 213 -11.10 6.82 -9.92
C LEU A 213 -10.49 5.92 -8.86
N ILE A 214 -9.84 6.52 -7.84
CA ILE A 214 -9.23 5.80 -6.73
C ILE A 214 -10.02 6.09 -5.45
N ALA A 215 -10.68 5.06 -4.90
CA ALA A 215 -11.49 5.18 -3.69
C ALA A 215 -10.69 4.72 -2.47
N ALA A 216 -10.37 5.67 -1.56
CA ALA A 216 -9.56 5.45 -0.37
C ALA A 216 -10.08 6.30 0.82
N MET A 217 -11.37 6.19 1.12
CA MET A 217 -12.04 7.00 2.14
C MET A 217 -12.49 6.20 3.37
N GLY A 218 -12.49 4.87 3.29
CA GLY A 218 -12.94 4.01 4.38
C GLY A 218 -14.46 4.08 4.62
N VAL A 219 -15.24 4.27 3.55
CA VAL A 219 -16.71 4.31 3.61
C VAL A 219 -17.27 3.19 2.73
N PRO A 220 -17.94 2.18 3.33
CA PRO A 220 -18.41 1.01 2.61
C PRO A 220 -19.30 1.36 1.43
N LYS A 221 -18.96 0.87 0.22
CA LYS A 221 -19.78 1.01 -0.98
C LYS A 221 -20.21 2.46 -1.30
N PHE A 222 -19.39 3.44 -0.96
CA PHE A 222 -19.69 4.85 -1.23
C PHE A 222 -19.81 5.16 -2.72
N VAL A 223 -18.86 4.64 -3.52
CA VAL A 223 -18.85 4.86 -4.98
C VAL A 223 -19.94 4.01 -5.63
N LYS A 224 -20.92 4.69 -6.23
CA LYS A 224 -22.05 4.08 -6.96
C LYS A 224 -21.87 4.18 -8.46
N ALA A 225 -22.61 3.36 -9.20
CA ALA A 225 -22.58 3.33 -10.66
C ALA A 225 -22.76 4.70 -11.31
N HIS A 226 -23.72 5.50 -10.86
CA HIS A 226 -24.00 6.84 -11.40
C HIS A 226 -22.88 7.87 -11.16
N MET A 227 -21.92 7.56 -10.27
CA MET A 227 -20.75 8.39 -10.00
C MET A 227 -19.57 8.06 -10.93
N VAL A 228 -19.61 6.97 -11.67
CA VAL A 228 -18.47 6.50 -12.46
C VAL A 228 -18.68 6.81 -13.94
N LYS A 229 -17.68 7.42 -14.58
CA LYS A 229 -17.64 7.61 -16.02
C LYS A 229 -17.60 6.23 -16.72
N PRO A 230 -18.49 5.96 -17.68
CA PRO A 230 -18.42 4.72 -18.46
C PRO A 230 -17.03 4.52 -19.07
N GLY A 231 -16.46 3.33 -18.88
CA GLY A 231 -15.10 3.01 -19.34
C GLY A 231 -13.97 3.46 -18.44
N ALA A 232 -14.23 4.15 -17.31
CA ALA A 232 -13.21 4.56 -16.35
C ALA A 232 -12.54 3.36 -15.68
N VAL A 233 -11.28 3.56 -15.26
CA VAL A 233 -10.56 2.61 -14.38
C VAL A 233 -10.91 2.92 -12.93
N VAL A 234 -11.36 1.92 -12.18
CA VAL A 234 -11.77 2.08 -10.78
C VAL A 234 -10.86 1.26 -9.87
N VAL A 235 -10.18 1.92 -8.94
CA VAL A 235 -9.30 1.29 -7.95
C VAL A 235 -9.92 1.43 -6.57
N ASP A 236 -10.32 0.32 -5.98
CA ASP A 236 -10.89 0.24 -4.64
C ASP A 236 -9.80 -0.10 -3.61
N VAL A 237 -9.51 0.86 -2.74
CA VAL A 237 -8.52 0.72 -1.65
C VAL A 237 -9.19 0.47 -0.30
N GLY A 238 -10.52 0.65 -0.22
CA GLY A 238 -11.28 0.53 1.01
C GLY A 238 -11.14 -0.84 1.68
N VAL A 239 -10.98 -0.84 3.00
CA VAL A 239 -11.02 -2.07 3.81
C VAL A 239 -12.00 -1.83 4.95
N ASN A 240 -13.26 -2.18 4.71
CA ASN A 240 -14.34 -1.96 5.66
C ASN A 240 -14.88 -3.30 6.15
N ARG A 241 -14.88 -3.51 7.46
CA ARG A 241 -15.50 -4.67 8.08
C ARG A 241 -16.98 -4.37 8.34
N VAL A 242 -17.86 -5.10 7.68
CA VAL A 242 -19.32 -4.96 7.85
C VAL A 242 -19.91 -6.24 8.46
N PRO A 243 -20.95 -6.14 9.31
CA PRO A 243 -21.65 -7.33 9.82
C PRO A 243 -22.16 -8.21 8.69
N ASP A 244 -21.95 -9.52 8.82
CA ASP A 244 -22.50 -10.51 7.90
C ASP A 244 -22.83 -11.80 8.68
N PRO A 245 -24.11 -11.99 9.02
CA PRO A 245 -24.55 -13.19 9.77
C PRO A 245 -24.30 -14.50 9.03
N THR A 246 -24.10 -14.47 7.71
CA THR A 246 -23.86 -15.68 6.89
C THR A 246 -22.38 -16.08 6.90
N ALA A 247 -21.49 -15.17 7.26
CA ALA A 247 -20.07 -15.43 7.35
C ALA A 247 -19.73 -16.13 8.69
N LYS A 248 -18.86 -17.15 8.68
CA LYS A 248 -18.40 -17.84 9.90
C LYS A 248 -17.80 -16.90 10.95
N SER A 249 -17.24 -15.78 10.53
CA SER A 249 -16.65 -14.75 11.40
C SER A 249 -17.66 -13.69 11.87
N GLY A 250 -18.94 -13.79 11.47
CA GLY A 250 -19.98 -12.78 11.73
C GLY A 250 -19.78 -11.46 10.97
N SER A 251 -18.76 -11.36 10.11
CA SER A 251 -18.45 -10.16 9.35
C SER A 251 -17.76 -10.49 8.04
N ARG A 252 -17.84 -9.55 7.08
CA ARG A 252 -17.09 -9.61 5.82
C ARG A 252 -16.36 -8.31 5.54
N ILE A 253 -15.32 -8.38 4.73
CA ILE A 253 -14.62 -7.20 4.20
C ILE A 253 -15.32 -6.75 2.93
N VAL A 254 -15.58 -5.44 2.84
CA VAL A 254 -16.08 -4.77 1.63
C VAL A 254 -15.23 -3.54 1.34
N GLY A 255 -15.18 -3.15 0.08
CA GLY A 255 -14.48 -1.94 -0.35
C GLY A 255 -15.31 -0.66 -0.20
N ASP A 256 -14.72 0.43 -0.67
CA ASP A 256 -15.39 1.74 -0.80
C ASP A 256 -16.25 1.82 -2.08
N VAL A 257 -16.11 0.84 -2.99
CA VAL A 257 -16.84 0.79 -4.26
C VAL A 257 -17.96 -0.24 -4.19
N ASP A 258 -19.12 0.10 -4.72
CA ASP A 258 -20.23 -0.85 -4.93
C ASP A 258 -19.93 -1.70 -6.16
N PHE A 259 -19.04 -2.69 -5.97
CA PHE A 259 -18.38 -3.47 -7.02
C PHE A 259 -19.38 -4.05 -8.01
N GLU A 260 -20.44 -4.69 -7.54
CA GLU A 260 -21.43 -5.39 -8.36
C GLU A 260 -22.12 -4.45 -9.37
N ASN A 261 -22.42 -3.20 -8.93
CA ASN A 261 -23.09 -2.22 -9.77
C ASN A 261 -22.12 -1.36 -10.61
N VAL A 262 -20.85 -1.24 -10.18
CA VAL A 262 -19.82 -0.45 -10.88
C VAL A 262 -19.10 -1.27 -11.94
N GLN A 263 -18.86 -2.56 -11.71
CA GLN A 263 -18.13 -3.43 -12.63
C GLN A 263 -18.69 -3.40 -14.08
N PRO A 264 -20.01 -3.44 -14.32
CA PRO A 264 -20.54 -3.46 -15.69
C PRO A 264 -20.24 -2.21 -16.52
N ILE A 265 -19.97 -1.07 -15.86
CA ILE A 265 -19.71 0.21 -16.53
C ILE A 265 -18.24 0.61 -16.53
N ALA A 266 -17.45 0.05 -15.63
CA ALA A 266 -16.01 0.32 -15.55
C ALA A 266 -15.28 -0.30 -16.75
N GLY A 267 -14.29 0.41 -17.28
CA GLY A 267 -13.36 -0.17 -18.26
C GLY A 267 -12.43 -1.20 -17.62
N LYS A 268 -11.95 -0.90 -16.39
CA LYS A 268 -11.22 -1.82 -15.52
C LYS A 268 -11.58 -1.54 -14.07
N ILE A 269 -11.55 -2.57 -13.22
CA ILE A 269 -11.87 -2.43 -11.79
C ILE A 269 -11.08 -3.42 -10.94
N THR A 270 -10.61 -2.97 -9.78
CA THR A 270 -10.02 -3.88 -8.79
C THR A 270 -11.11 -4.53 -7.93
N PRO A 271 -11.04 -5.85 -7.67
CA PRO A 271 -11.93 -6.51 -6.73
C PRO A 271 -11.49 -6.20 -5.28
N ASN A 272 -12.42 -6.33 -4.35
CA ASN A 272 -12.10 -6.26 -2.91
C ASN A 272 -12.85 -7.40 -2.17
N PRO A 273 -12.10 -8.38 -1.62
CA PRO A 273 -10.63 -8.52 -1.56
C PRO A 273 -9.99 -8.99 -2.88
N GLY A 274 -8.66 -8.85 -2.99
CA GLY A 274 -7.86 -9.41 -4.09
C GLY A 274 -7.30 -8.39 -5.08
N GLY A 275 -7.65 -7.10 -4.95
CA GLY A 275 -7.09 -6.00 -5.72
C GLY A 275 -5.84 -5.39 -5.05
N VAL A 276 -6.02 -4.30 -4.33
CA VAL A 276 -4.90 -3.50 -3.76
C VAL A 276 -4.17 -4.20 -2.61
N GLY A 277 -4.89 -4.92 -1.73
CA GLY A 277 -4.28 -5.51 -0.53
C GLY A 277 -3.04 -6.39 -0.77
N PRO A 278 -3.06 -7.35 -1.70
CA PRO A 278 -1.88 -8.15 -2.05
C PRO A 278 -0.68 -7.32 -2.51
N MET A 279 -0.93 -6.20 -3.20
CA MET A 279 0.11 -5.32 -3.72
C MET A 279 0.88 -4.62 -2.62
N THR A 280 0.20 -4.22 -1.53
CA THR A 280 0.87 -3.60 -0.37
C THR A 280 1.97 -4.51 0.20
N ILE A 281 1.68 -5.81 0.32
CA ILE A 281 2.66 -6.79 0.80
C ILE A 281 3.80 -6.95 -0.21
N ALA A 282 3.48 -7.03 -1.50
CA ALA A 282 4.49 -7.16 -2.55
C ALA A 282 5.47 -5.98 -2.57
N MET A 283 4.95 -4.75 -2.45
CA MET A 283 5.78 -3.55 -2.40
C MET A 283 6.62 -3.46 -1.12
N LEU A 284 6.11 -3.92 0.02
CA LEU A 284 6.87 -4.00 1.25
C LEU A 284 8.08 -4.94 1.11
N MET A 285 7.88 -6.12 0.53
CA MET A 285 8.97 -7.06 0.26
C MET A 285 10.01 -6.45 -0.70
N GLN A 286 9.54 -5.79 -1.75
CA GLN A 286 10.42 -5.11 -2.72
C GLN A 286 11.21 -3.96 -2.08
N ASN A 287 10.57 -3.13 -1.23
CA ASN A 287 11.24 -2.07 -0.50
C ASN A 287 12.29 -2.61 0.49
N THR A 288 11.98 -3.74 1.15
CA THR A 288 12.93 -4.39 2.09
C THR A 288 14.18 -4.89 1.35
N VAL A 289 14.01 -5.53 0.21
CA VAL A 289 15.13 -5.97 -0.62
C VAL A 289 15.94 -4.77 -1.11
N ARG A 290 15.27 -3.72 -1.59
CA ARG A 290 15.94 -2.47 -2.00
C ARG A 290 16.70 -1.83 -0.84
N ALA A 291 16.18 -1.86 0.39
CA ALA A 291 16.88 -1.34 1.55
C ALA A 291 18.19 -2.13 1.82
N ALA A 292 18.16 -3.46 1.68
CA ALA A 292 19.35 -4.29 1.79
C ALA A 292 20.38 -3.99 0.68
N GLU A 293 19.92 -3.82 -0.57
CA GLU A 293 20.79 -3.42 -1.69
C GLU A 293 21.45 -2.06 -1.44
N LEU A 294 20.70 -1.07 -0.99
CA LEU A 294 21.23 0.26 -0.68
C LEU A 294 22.21 0.26 0.51
N ALA A 295 21.96 -0.58 1.51
CA ALA A 295 22.83 -0.70 2.68
C ALA A 295 24.17 -1.35 2.37
N THR A 296 24.20 -2.28 1.42
CA THR A 296 25.38 -3.08 1.08
C THR A 296 26.08 -2.65 -0.21
N GLY A 297 25.43 -1.82 -1.02
CA GLY A 297 25.91 -1.48 -2.37
C GLY A 297 25.82 -2.62 -3.38
N ILE A 298 25.11 -3.71 -3.05
CA ILE A 298 24.95 -4.90 -3.88
C ILE A 298 23.56 -4.90 -4.49
N ALA A 299 23.44 -4.89 -5.82
CA ALA A 299 22.18 -4.98 -6.55
C ALA A 299 22.33 -5.88 -7.78
N LEU A 300 21.22 -6.51 -8.21
CA LEU A 300 21.15 -7.33 -9.43
C LEU A 300 21.08 -6.45 -10.67
#